data_8edb5edddc83099c426b479e4d205e61
#
_entry.id   8edb5edddc83099c426b479e4d205e61
#
_cell.length_a   1.000
_cell.length_b   1.000
_cell.length_c   1.000
_cell.angle_alpha   90.00
_cell.angle_beta   90.00
_cell.angle_gamma   90.00
#
_symmetry.space_group_name_H-M   'P 1'
#
loop_
_entity.id
_entity.type
_entity.pdbx_description
1 polymer ?
#
loop_
_entity_poly.entity_id
_entity_poly.type
_entity_poly.pdbx_seq_one_letter_code
_entity_poly.pdbx_strand_id
1 'polypeptide(L)'
;MSRLHDMGGRFGDGPVAPDFGQEPVFKEEWHGRALALTVASGFLRQWNLDEGRHARECLAPMDYTAFSYYEKWLAGLTDILVAKGLVTPEELSTGQAALDVSDVAQHKLTQESVAESLARGGPSERQTDETPKFALGEQVKTIPAGNRSVAGGHTRLPSYAASCSGRIVTVHPPHVFPDANAHGYGEAAETLYTVAFKAGDLWQHPENPTDEVMLDLWQSYLETP
;
A
#
# COMPACT_ATOMS: atom_id res chain seq x y z
N MET A 1 11.68 -15.01 -3.13
CA MET A 1 11.54 -14.70 -1.69
C MET A 1 10.06 -14.70 -1.37
N SER A 2 9.64 -15.30 -0.26
CA SER A 2 8.25 -15.22 0.18
C SER A 2 7.98 -13.79 0.64
N ARG A 3 6.90 -13.20 0.16
CA ARG A 3 6.44 -11.86 0.57
C ARG A 3 5.55 -12.05 1.79
N LEU A 4 6.09 -11.91 2.99
CA LEU A 4 5.31 -12.09 4.22
C LEU A 4 4.13 -11.13 4.35
N HIS A 5 4.22 -9.95 3.77
CA HIS A 5 3.13 -8.97 3.75
C HIS A 5 1.97 -9.38 2.81
N ASP A 6 2.19 -10.34 1.92
CA ASP A 6 1.25 -10.77 0.88
C ASP A 6 1.01 -12.30 0.93
N MET A 7 0.80 -12.84 2.12
CA MET A 7 0.55 -14.28 2.30
C MET A 7 -0.94 -14.65 2.36
N GLY A 8 -1.85 -13.67 2.36
CA GLY A 8 -3.29 -13.91 2.42
C GLY A 8 -3.79 -14.42 3.78
N GLY A 9 -3.11 -14.08 4.88
CA GLY A 9 -3.39 -14.58 6.23
C GLY A 9 -2.44 -15.69 6.66
N ARG A 10 -2.60 -16.17 7.90
CA ARG A 10 -1.78 -17.25 8.47
C ARG A 10 -2.66 -18.44 8.85
N PHE A 11 -2.13 -19.63 8.66
CA PHE A 11 -2.81 -20.83 9.14
C PHE A 11 -3.06 -20.74 10.65
N GLY A 12 -4.31 -20.95 11.07
CA GLY A 12 -4.71 -20.90 12.47
C GLY A 12 -5.20 -19.53 12.98
N ASP A 13 -5.24 -18.49 12.13
CA ASP A 13 -5.82 -17.20 12.52
C ASP A 13 -7.34 -17.30 12.83
N GLY A 14 -8.00 -18.33 12.32
CA GLY A 14 -9.43 -18.56 12.55
C GLY A 14 -10.34 -17.61 11.74
N PRO A 15 -11.65 -17.64 11.99
CA PRO A 15 -12.59 -16.78 11.31
C PRO A 15 -12.43 -15.33 11.72
N VAL A 16 -12.75 -14.40 10.79
CA VAL A 16 -12.77 -12.96 11.08
C VAL A 16 -13.87 -12.66 12.10
N ALA A 17 -13.50 -12.00 13.19
CA ALA A 17 -14.42 -11.49 14.20
C ALA A 17 -14.50 -9.96 14.10
N PRO A 18 -15.48 -9.40 13.38
CA PRO A 18 -15.61 -7.95 13.25
C PRO A 18 -16.03 -7.31 14.56
N ASP A 19 -15.42 -6.17 14.92
CA ASP A 19 -15.68 -5.48 16.18
C ASP A 19 -16.93 -4.56 16.15
N PHE A 20 -17.47 -4.29 14.96
CA PHE A 20 -18.59 -3.39 14.74
C PHE A 20 -18.46 -2.01 15.41
N GLY A 21 -17.23 -1.52 15.57
CA GLY A 21 -16.95 -0.21 16.16
C GLY A 21 -17.04 -0.16 17.69
N GLN A 22 -16.96 -1.30 18.35
CA GLN A 22 -16.92 -1.38 19.82
C GLN A 22 -15.54 -1.16 20.41
N GLU A 23 -14.48 -1.41 19.61
CA GLU A 23 -13.11 -1.16 20.03
C GLU A 23 -12.68 0.30 19.76
N PRO A 24 -11.80 0.87 20.59
CA PRO A 24 -11.27 2.20 20.35
C PRO A 24 -10.41 2.19 19.07
N VAL A 25 -10.45 3.29 18.29
CA VAL A 25 -9.63 3.47 17.08
C VAL A 25 -8.14 3.25 17.35
N PHE A 26 -7.68 3.66 18.52
CA PHE A 26 -6.33 3.40 19.00
C PHE A 26 -6.40 2.57 20.28
N LYS A 27 -5.89 1.33 20.24
CA LYS A 27 -5.86 0.44 21.42
C LYS A 27 -4.86 0.92 22.47
N GLU A 28 -3.81 1.64 22.04
CA GLU A 28 -2.77 2.19 22.90
C GLU A 28 -2.59 3.69 22.58
N GLU A 29 -2.25 4.47 23.60
CA GLU A 29 -2.11 5.93 23.43
C GLU A 29 -1.05 6.33 22.39
N TRP A 30 0.04 5.57 22.30
CA TRP A 30 1.12 5.84 21.36
C TRP A 30 0.75 5.55 19.89
N HIS A 31 -0.31 4.76 19.60
CA HIS A 31 -0.77 4.50 18.23
C HIS A 31 -1.16 5.77 17.50
N GLY A 32 -1.86 6.69 18.20
CA GLY A 32 -2.21 8.00 17.63
C GLY A 32 -0.97 8.83 17.30
N ARG A 33 0.07 8.76 18.13
CA ARG A 33 1.36 9.44 17.85
C ARG A 33 2.09 8.82 16.66
N ALA A 34 2.09 7.49 16.54
CA ALA A 34 2.70 6.79 15.41
C ALA A 34 2.04 7.20 14.07
N LEU A 35 0.70 7.25 14.05
CA LEU A 35 -0.05 7.74 12.89
C LEU A 35 0.31 9.20 12.59
N ALA A 36 0.24 10.08 13.59
CA ALA A 36 0.50 11.51 13.41
C ALA A 36 1.93 11.77 12.90
N LEU A 37 2.93 11.08 13.46
CA LEU A 37 4.32 11.20 13.03
C LEU A 37 4.51 10.73 11.58
N THR A 38 3.93 9.58 11.21
CA THR A 38 4.01 9.06 9.84
C THR A 38 3.36 10.00 8.82
N VAL A 39 2.17 10.53 9.14
CA VAL A 39 1.47 11.48 8.27
C VAL A 39 2.25 12.79 8.16
N ALA A 40 2.69 13.36 9.28
CA ALA A 40 3.47 14.61 9.29
C ALA A 40 4.78 14.48 8.50
N SER A 41 5.48 13.36 8.64
CA SER A 41 6.70 13.06 7.86
C SER A 41 6.43 12.94 6.37
N GLY A 42 5.29 12.38 5.97
CA GLY A 42 4.87 12.31 4.56
C GLY A 42 4.69 13.70 3.92
N PHE A 43 4.26 14.70 4.70
CA PHE A 43 4.14 16.08 4.22
C PHE A 43 5.49 16.76 3.94
N LEU A 44 6.61 16.21 4.40
CA LEU A 44 7.95 16.67 4.03
C LEU A 44 8.27 16.45 2.54
N ARG A 45 7.47 15.66 1.82
CA ARG A 45 7.58 15.41 0.37
C ARG A 45 8.90 14.77 -0.07
N GLN A 46 9.51 13.98 0.81
CA GLN A 46 10.77 13.29 0.50
C GLN A 46 10.56 11.90 -0.09
N TRP A 47 9.34 11.40 0.00
CA TRP A 47 8.87 10.16 -0.63
C TRP A 47 7.38 10.22 -0.92
N ASN A 48 6.91 9.33 -1.77
CA ASN A 48 5.49 9.19 -2.07
C ASN A 48 4.83 8.07 -1.23
N LEU A 49 3.51 7.92 -1.36
CA LEU A 49 2.72 6.94 -0.61
C LEU A 49 3.21 5.50 -0.83
N ASP A 50 3.57 5.16 -2.07
CA ASP A 50 3.93 3.79 -2.45
C ASP A 50 5.35 3.43 -2.01
N GLU A 51 6.30 4.41 -2.02
CA GLU A 51 7.60 4.25 -1.34
C GLU A 51 7.41 3.95 0.15
N GLY A 52 6.51 4.70 0.84
CA GLY A 52 6.20 4.48 2.25
C GLY A 52 5.52 3.12 2.51
N ARG A 53 4.72 2.60 1.59
CA ARG A 53 4.17 1.23 1.65
C ARG A 53 5.28 0.19 1.47
N HIS A 54 6.11 0.38 0.46
CA HIS A 54 7.22 -0.51 0.16
C HIS A 54 8.22 -0.62 1.30
N ALA A 55 8.53 0.47 2.00
CA ALA A 55 9.40 0.44 3.18
C ALA A 55 8.90 -0.54 4.25
N ARG A 56 7.59 -0.59 4.51
CA ARG A 56 6.99 -1.55 5.44
C ARG A 56 7.02 -2.98 4.93
N GLU A 57 6.91 -3.17 3.61
CA GLU A 57 7.00 -4.49 2.97
C GLU A 57 8.41 -5.07 3.03
N CYS A 58 9.43 -4.20 3.12
CA CYS A 58 10.85 -4.56 3.19
C CYS A 58 11.35 -4.90 4.59
N LEU A 59 10.52 -4.76 5.63
CA LEU A 59 10.90 -5.14 6.99
C LEU A 59 11.39 -6.59 7.04
N ALA A 60 12.38 -6.86 7.91
CA ALA A 60 12.89 -8.21 8.10
C ALA A 60 11.75 -9.18 8.45
N PRO A 61 11.76 -10.42 7.94
CA PRO A 61 10.66 -11.37 8.12
C PRO A 61 10.26 -11.60 9.59
N MET A 62 11.21 -11.63 10.50
CA MET A 62 10.94 -11.79 11.93
C MET A 62 10.22 -10.56 12.50
N ASP A 63 10.67 -9.37 12.15
CA ASP A 63 10.09 -8.12 12.61
C ASP A 63 8.68 -7.94 12.03
N TYR A 64 8.52 -8.21 10.72
CA TYR A 64 7.20 -8.14 10.08
C TYR A 64 6.17 -9.07 10.75
N THR A 65 6.60 -10.26 11.20
CA THR A 65 5.72 -11.24 11.86
C THR A 65 5.44 -10.87 13.31
N ALA A 66 6.44 -10.35 14.03
CA ALA A 66 6.35 -10.06 15.46
C ALA A 66 5.68 -8.71 15.75
N PHE A 67 5.92 -7.71 14.90
CA PHE A 67 5.43 -6.35 15.13
C PHE A 67 3.92 -6.23 14.96
N SER A 68 3.30 -5.47 15.84
CA SER A 68 1.92 -4.99 15.71
C SER A 68 1.80 -3.99 14.54
N TYR A 69 0.57 -3.59 14.24
CA TYR A 69 0.29 -2.69 13.10
C TYR A 69 1.10 -1.38 13.16
N TYR A 70 1.06 -0.66 14.30
CA TYR A 70 1.76 0.62 14.42
C TYR A 70 3.27 0.47 14.66
N GLU A 71 3.74 -0.66 15.18
CA GLU A 71 5.18 -0.96 15.22
C GLU A 71 5.74 -1.11 13.80
N LYS A 72 5.03 -1.78 12.89
CA LYS A 72 5.41 -1.84 11.46
C LYS A 72 5.45 -0.45 10.81
N TRP A 73 4.52 0.43 11.19
CA TRP A 73 4.51 1.81 10.67
C TRP A 73 5.74 2.59 11.13
N LEU A 74 6.09 2.51 12.41
CA LEU A 74 7.27 3.20 12.95
C LEU A 74 8.57 2.60 12.39
N ALA A 75 8.68 1.29 12.29
CA ALA A 75 9.85 0.63 11.72
C ALA A 75 10.07 1.05 10.26
N GLY A 76 9.04 0.93 9.41
CA GLY A 76 9.14 1.37 8.02
C GLY A 76 9.38 2.88 7.86
N LEU A 77 8.83 3.71 8.75
CA LEU A 77 9.13 5.15 8.80
C LEU A 77 10.60 5.39 9.16
N THR A 78 11.12 4.69 10.15
CA THR A 78 12.53 4.79 10.56
C THR A 78 13.45 4.45 9.40
N ASP A 79 13.21 3.33 8.73
CA ASP A 79 14.01 2.87 7.60
C ASP A 79 14.03 3.89 6.45
N ILE A 80 12.86 4.45 6.09
CA ILE A 80 12.80 5.42 4.99
C ILE A 80 13.42 6.77 5.37
N LEU A 81 13.29 7.22 6.61
CA LEU A 81 13.94 8.44 7.10
C LEU A 81 15.48 8.33 7.04
N VAL A 82 16.02 7.19 7.44
CA VAL A 82 17.45 6.90 7.34
C VAL A 82 17.89 6.80 5.88
N ALA A 83 17.15 6.06 5.06
CA ALA A 83 17.46 5.90 3.63
C ALA A 83 17.43 7.22 2.85
N LYS A 84 16.58 8.17 3.24
CA LYS A 84 16.50 9.52 2.65
C LYS A 84 17.48 10.51 3.31
N GLY A 85 18.28 10.09 4.29
CA GLY A 85 19.26 10.94 4.97
C GLY A 85 18.65 12.05 5.84
N LEU A 86 17.41 11.87 6.29
CA LEU A 86 16.71 12.84 7.15
C LEU A 86 17.00 12.62 8.63
N VAL A 87 17.39 11.39 8.97
CA VAL A 87 17.78 10.99 10.33
C VAL A 87 18.94 10.01 10.22
N THR A 88 19.91 10.11 11.11
CA THR A 88 21.00 9.14 11.20
C THR A 88 20.72 8.04 12.23
N PRO A 89 21.34 6.85 12.12
CA PRO A 89 21.25 5.83 13.16
C PRO A 89 21.72 6.33 14.54
N GLU A 90 22.70 7.26 14.58
CA GLU A 90 23.20 7.83 15.81
C GLU A 90 22.15 8.75 16.48
N GLU A 91 21.46 9.60 15.70
CA GLU A 91 20.35 10.41 16.21
C GLU A 91 19.23 9.56 16.77
N LEU A 92 18.89 8.45 16.10
CA LEU A 92 17.90 7.47 16.60
C LEU A 92 18.33 6.85 17.93
N SER A 93 19.60 6.51 18.08
CA SER A 93 20.12 5.84 19.28
C SER A 93 20.26 6.80 20.47
N THR A 94 20.62 8.06 20.21
CA THR A 94 20.86 9.07 21.25
C THR A 94 19.62 9.90 21.56
N GLY A 95 18.65 9.96 20.64
CA GLY A 95 17.52 10.88 20.73
C GLY A 95 17.90 12.36 20.57
N GLN A 96 19.09 12.66 20.03
CA GLN A 96 19.60 14.01 19.86
C GLN A 96 19.72 14.33 18.36
N ALA A 97 19.03 15.37 17.92
CA ALA A 97 19.15 15.86 16.55
C ALA A 97 20.53 16.49 16.32
N ALA A 98 21.19 16.12 15.24
CA ALA A 98 22.51 16.63 14.84
C ALA A 98 22.52 17.15 13.39
N LEU A 99 21.67 16.63 12.50
CA LEU A 99 21.58 17.06 11.11
C LEU A 99 20.85 18.40 10.97
N ASP A 100 21.36 19.24 10.08
CA ASP A 100 20.60 20.39 9.58
C ASP A 100 19.69 19.95 8.45
N VAL A 101 18.38 19.95 8.71
CA VAL A 101 17.31 19.60 7.75
C VAL A 101 16.40 20.81 7.48
N SER A 102 16.90 22.02 7.63
CA SER A 102 16.14 23.26 7.48
C SER A 102 15.43 23.38 6.13
N ASP A 103 16.05 22.93 5.05
CA ASP A 103 15.47 22.93 3.69
C ASP A 103 14.23 22.04 3.59
N VAL A 104 14.23 20.91 4.28
CA VAL A 104 13.08 19.98 4.31
C VAL A 104 11.99 20.52 5.25
N ALA A 105 12.39 21.15 6.34
CA ALA A 105 11.47 21.68 7.37
C ALA A 105 10.52 22.76 6.83
N GLN A 106 10.84 23.42 5.72
CA GLN A 106 9.92 24.38 5.05
C GLN A 106 8.60 23.74 4.62
N HIS A 107 8.57 22.42 4.41
CA HIS A 107 7.37 21.66 4.03
C HIS A 107 6.60 21.08 5.23
N LYS A 108 7.04 21.36 6.45
CA LYS A 108 6.37 20.84 7.65
C LYS A 108 4.90 21.21 7.71
N LEU A 109 4.09 20.25 8.12
CA LEU A 109 2.68 20.49 8.40
C LEU A 109 2.56 21.33 9.70
N THR A 110 1.89 22.48 9.62
CA THR A 110 1.64 23.33 10.80
C THR A 110 0.32 22.97 11.45
N GLN A 111 0.16 23.26 12.74
CA GLN A 111 -1.06 22.97 13.50
C GLN A 111 -2.30 23.58 12.83
N GLU A 112 -2.17 24.80 12.31
CA GLU A 112 -3.28 25.52 11.66
C GLU A 112 -3.71 24.88 10.34
N SER A 113 -2.78 24.24 9.63
CA SER A 113 -3.02 23.64 8.31
C SER A 113 -3.44 22.17 8.36
N VAL A 114 -3.34 21.50 9.51
CA VAL A 114 -3.61 20.05 9.65
C VAL A 114 -5.01 19.69 9.15
N ALA A 115 -6.04 20.34 9.68
CA ALA A 115 -7.43 19.98 9.39
C ALA A 115 -7.76 20.11 7.91
N GLU A 116 -7.35 21.22 7.27
CA GLU A 116 -7.57 21.44 5.84
C GLU A 116 -6.77 20.45 4.98
N SER A 117 -5.49 20.21 5.34
CA SER A 117 -4.63 19.31 4.60
C SER A 117 -5.14 17.86 4.62
N LEU A 118 -5.60 17.40 5.78
CA LEU A 118 -6.18 16.06 5.90
C LEU A 118 -7.54 15.93 5.19
N ALA A 119 -8.39 16.96 5.25
CA ALA A 119 -9.67 16.97 4.55
C ALA A 119 -9.53 16.95 3.03
N ARG A 120 -8.50 17.61 2.48
CA ARG A 120 -8.18 17.60 1.05
C ARG A 120 -7.73 16.21 0.57
N GLY A 121 -7.02 15.46 1.43
CA GLY A 121 -6.46 14.18 1.08
C GLY A 121 -5.39 14.25 -0.02
N GLY A 122 -5.08 13.08 -0.60
CA GLY A 122 -4.15 12.94 -1.71
C GLY A 122 -4.77 12.03 -2.79
N PRO A 123 -5.63 12.55 -3.70
CA PRO A 123 -6.25 11.74 -4.73
C PRO A 123 -5.20 11.12 -5.65
N SER A 124 -5.39 9.85 -5.97
CA SER A 124 -4.52 9.10 -6.90
C SER A 124 -5.02 9.14 -8.34
N GLU A 125 -6.20 9.67 -8.60
CA GLU A 125 -6.75 9.87 -9.93
C GLU A 125 -5.91 10.88 -10.72
N ARG A 126 -5.69 10.60 -12.02
CA ARG A 126 -4.96 11.46 -12.96
C ARG A 126 -5.70 11.55 -14.28
N GLN A 127 -5.53 12.68 -14.96
CA GLN A 127 -5.96 12.84 -16.34
C GLN A 127 -4.86 12.31 -17.27
N THR A 128 -5.19 11.38 -18.16
CA THR A 128 -4.29 10.84 -19.19
C THR A 128 -5.05 10.68 -20.50
N ASP A 129 -4.32 10.57 -21.61
CA ASP A 129 -4.89 10.25 -22.92
C ASP A 129 -5.07 8.74 -23.13
N GLU A 130 -4.80 7.93 -22.11
CA GLU A 130 -4.92 6.48 -22.18
C GLU A 130 -6.40 6.07 -22.26
N THR A 131 -6.67 5.14 -23.19
CA THR A 131 -8.00 4.56 -23.33
C THR A 131 -8.07 3.20 -22.64
N PRO A 132 -9.18 2.88 -21.93
CA PRO A 132 -9.37 1.58 -21.31
C PRO A 132 -9.25 0.44 -22.35
N LYS A 133 -8.47 -0.59 -22.03
CA LYS A 133 -8.31 -1.80 -22.87
C LYS A 133 -9.47 -2.76 -22.74
N PHE A 134 -10.11 -2.81 -21.57
CA PHE A 134 -11.15 -3.78 -21.25
C PHE A 134 -12.48 -3.08 -21.02
N ALA A 135 -13.55 -3.71 -21.46
CA ALA A 135 -14.91 -3.22 -21.29
C ALA A 135 -15.59 -3.83 -20.06
N LEU A 136 -16.66 -3.15 -19.60
CA LEU A 136 -17.54 -3.68 -18.55
C LEU A 136 -18.08 -5.07 -18.93
N GLY A 137 -18.00 -6.05 -18.03
CA GLY A 137 -18.43 -7.43 -18.22
C GLY A 137 -17.39 -8.33 -18.91
N GLU A 138 -16.31 -7.79 -19.43
CA GLU A 138 -15.27 -8.56 -20.12
C GLU A 138 -14.53 -9.49 -19.16
N GLN A 139 -14.18 -10.70 -19.66
CA GLN A 139 -13.35 -11.65 -18.93
C GLN A 139 -11.89 -11.26 -19.10
N VAL A 140 -11.17 -11.28 -17.99
CA VAL A 140 -9.75 -10.97 -17.94
C VAL A 140 -9.00 -12.01 -17.12
N LYS A 141 -7.69 -12.04 -17.27
CA LYS A 141 -6.80 -12.82 -16.43
C LYS A 141 -5.75 -11.91 -15.82
N THR A 142 -5.44 -12.11 -14.54
CA THR A 142 -4.34 -11.41 -13.90
C THR A 142 -2.99 -11.99 -14.30
N ILE A 143 -1.99 -11.13 -14.37
CA ILE A 143 -0.60 -11.54 -14.60
C ILE A 143 -0.04 -12.34 -13.41
N PRO A 144 1.12 -13.02 -13.54
CA PRO A 144 1.84 -13.62 -12.41
C PRO A 144 2.18 -12.60 -11.32
N ALA A 145 2.26 -13.08 -10.07
CA ALA A 145 2.56 -12.24 -8.90
C ALA A 145 3.91 -11.53 -9.01
N GLY A 146 3.94 -10.31 -8.49
CA GLY A 146 5.14 -9.51 -8.32
C GLY A 146 5.26 -8.34 -9.28
N ASN A 147 6.10 -7.37 -8.90
CA ASN A 147 6.45 -6.25 -9.75
C ASN A 147 7.27 -6.71 -10.95
N ARG A 148 6.89 -6.30 -12.17
CA ARG A 148 7.54 -6.75 -13.41
C ARG A 148 8.83 -6.00 -13.73
N SER A 149 9.00 -4.80 -13.16
CA SER A 149 10.15 -3.93 -13.45
C SER A 149 11.24 -4.05 -12.39
N VAL A 150 10.87 -4.36 -11.14
CA VAL A 150 11.79 -4.42 -10.00
C VAL A 150 11.61 -5.74 -9.25
N ALA A 151 12.64 -6.55 -9.23
CA ALA A 151 12.61 -7.82 -8.48
C ALA A 151 12.39 -7.58 -6.98
N GLY A 152 11.29 -8.12 -6.42
CA GLY A 152 10.88 -7.85 -5.05
C GLY A 152 10.29 -6.46 -4.81
N GLY A 153 10.05 -5.68 -5.87
CA GLY A 153 9.45 -4.35 -5.82
C GLY A 153 8.00 -4.35 -5.37
N HIS A 154 7.51 -3.16 -5.04
CA HIS A 154 6.12 -2.93 -4.65
C HIS A 154 5.15 -3.33 -5.76
N THR A 155 4.02 -3.91 -5.40
CA THR A 155 2.88 -4.16 -6.29
C THR A 155 1.58 -4.18 -5.49
N ARG A 156 0.47 -3.86 -6.15
CA ARG A 156 -0.87 -3.96 -5.56
C ARG A 156 -1.66 -5.16 -6.07
N LEU A 157 -1.10 -5.99 -6.94
CA LEU A 157 -1.66 -7.29 -7.28
C LEU A 157 -1.34 -8.28 -6.15
N PRO A 158 -2.32 -8.70 -5.33
CA PRO A 158 -2.07 -9.67 -4.27
C PRO A 158 -1.80 -11.05 -4.86
N SER A 159 -0.89 -11.80 -4.25
CA SER A 159 -0.46 -13.11 -4.77
C SER A 159 -1.58 -14.13 -4.87
N TYR A 160 -2.59 -14.06 -4.00
CA TYR A 160 -3.73 -14.98 -4.07
C TYR A 160 -4.61 -14.79 -5.32
N ALA A 161 -4.56 -13.60 -5.93
CA ALA A 161 -5.32 -13.30 -7.15
C ALA A 161 -4.45 -13.33 -8.42
N ALA A 162 -3.16 -13.68 -8.31
CA ALA A 162 -2.26 -13.73 -9.45
C ALA A 162 -2.57 -14.95 -10.34
N SER A 163 -2.51 -14.74 -11.66
CA SER A 163 -2.82 -15.76 -12.70
C SER A 163 -4.25 -16.31 -12.60
N CYS A 164 -5.18 -15.58 -11.99
CA CYS A 164 -6.57 -15.95 -11.84
C CYS A 164 -7.47 -15.27 -12.89
N SER A 165 -8.53 -15.94 -13.29
CA SER A 165 -9.55 -15.38 -14.18
C SER A 165 -10.57 -14.58 -13.38
N GLY A 166 -10.96 -13.41 -13.90
CA GLY A 166 -11.95 -12.55 -13.31
C GLY A 166 -12.79 -11.83 -14.36
N ARG A 167 -13.75 -11.05 -13.92
CA ARG A 167 -14.66 -10.29 -14.79
C ARG A 167 -14.64 -8.81 -14.39
N ILE A 168 -14.50 -7.93 -15.37
CA ILE A 168 -14.59 -6.47 -15.14
C ILE A 168 -16.01 -6.10 -14.68
N VAL A 169 -16.09 -5.46 -13.51
CA VAL A 169 -17.36 -4.98 -12.95
C VAL A 169 -17.47 -3.46 -12.89
N THR A 170 -16.32 -2.76 -12.91
CA THR A 170 -16.27 -1.30 -13.02
C THR A 170 -15.01 -0.87 -13.77
N VAL A 171 -15.12 0.19 -14.55
CA VAL A 171 -13.99 0.89 -15.19
C VAL A 171 -13.87 2.24 -14.51
N HIS A 172 -12.73 2.53 -13.92
CA HIS A 172 -12.41 3.78 -13.25
C HIS A 172 -11.52 4.68 -14.10
N PRO A 173 -11.45 5.98 -13.81
CA PRO A 173 -10.43 6.84 -14.38
C PRO A 173 -9.00 6.32 -14.12
N PRO A 174 -8.01 6.80 -14.87
CA PRO A 174 -6.60 6.47 -14.61
C PRO A 174 -6.16 6.87 -13.20
N HIS A 175 -5.39 6.00 -12.55
CA HIS A 175 -4.81 6.21 -11.23
C HIS A 175 -3.31 5.98 -11.26
N VAL A 176 -2.58 6.69 -10.40
CA VAL A 176 -1.13 6.49 -10.20
C VAL A 176 -0.81 5.00 -10.09
N PHE A 177 0.13 4.51 -10.89
CA PHE A 177 0.51 3.10 -10.91
C PHE A 177 1.56 2.80 -9.83
N PRO A 178 1.20 2.04 -8.79
CA PRO A 178 2.05 1.85 -7.60
C PRO A 178 3.38 1.20 -7.89
N ASP A 179 3.41 0.25 -8.84
CA ASP A 179 4.62 -0.50 -9.21
C ASP A 179 5.74 0.40 -9.77
N ALA A 180 5.37 1.46 -10.46
CA ALA A 180 6.31 2.46 -10.99
C ALA A 180 6.62 3.53 -9.93
N ASN A 181 5.58 4.03 -9.28
CA ASN A 181 5.65 5.16 -8.36
C ASN A 181 6.53 4.87 -7.13
N ALA A 182 6.48 3.64 -6.60
CA ALA A 182 7.31 3.21 -5.46
C ALA A 182 8.81 3.15 -5.76
N HIS A 183 9.20 3.19 -7.02
CA HIS A 183 10.59 2.97 -7.46
C HIS A 183 11.17 4.13 -8.27
N GLY A 184 10.52 5.30 -8.24
CA GLY A 184 11.04 6.50 -8.91
C GLY A 184 10.88 6.51 -10.44
N TYR A 185 10.06 5.62 -11.01
CA TYR A 185 9.75 5.60 -12.45
C TYR A 185 8.60 6.54 -12.82
N GLY A 186 8.22 7.44 -11.91
CA GLY A 186 7.12 8.36 -12.09
C GLY A 186 5.77 7.75 -11.74
N GLU A 187 4.71 8.54 -11.91
CA GLU A 187 3.36 8.14 -11.54
C GLU A 187 2.76 7.08 -12.49
N ALA A 188 3.19 7.07 -13.77
CA ALA A 188 2.78 6.11 -14.80
C ALA A 188 1.28 5.75 -14.71
N ALA A 189 0.42 6.77 -14.57
CA ALA A 189 -1.01 6.59 -14.30
C ALA A 189 -1.69 5.84 -15.46
N GLU A 190 -2.47 4.83 -15.12
CA GLU A 190 -3.20 3.99 -16.07
C GLU A 190 -4.59 3.63 -15.56
N THR A 191 -5.47 3.17 -16.46
CA THR A 191 -6.84 2.81 -16.14
C THR A 191 -6.90 1.80 -15.00
N LEU A 192 -7.77 2.07 -14.02
CA LEU A 192 -8.06 1.17 -12.90
C LEU A 192 -9.39 0.43 -13.16
N TYR A 193 -9.45 -0.82 -12.78
CA TYR A 193 -10.63 -1.67 -12.93
C TYR A 193 -11.00 -2.33 -11.62
N THR A 194 -12.29 -2.36 -11.26
CA THR A 194 -12.75 -3.35 -10.28
C THR A 194 -13.00 -4.66 -11.00
N VAL A 195 -12.33 -5.72 -10.55
CA VAL A 195 -12.44 -7.08 -11.09
C VAL A 195 -13.06 -7.99 -10.04
N ALA A 196 -14.12 -8.71 -10.41
CA ALA A 196 -14.74 -9.73 -9.58
C ALA A 196 -14.14 -11.11 -9.87
N PHE A 197 -13.72 -11.79 -8.82
CA PHE A 197 -13.18 -13.15 -8.84
C PHE A 197 -14.09 -14.06 -8.03
N LYS A 198 -14.37 -15.27 -8.50
CA LYS A 198 -15.04 -16.28 -7.68
C LYS A 198 -14.07 -16.83 -6.64
N ALA A 199 -14.52 -17.03 -5.42
CA ALA A 199 -13.70 -17.60 -4.36
C ALA A 199 -13.15 -18.99 -4.74
N GLY A 200 -13.91 -19.78 -5.51
CA GLY A 200 -13.46 -21.07 -6.03
C GLY A 200 -12.33 -21.00 -7.05
N ASP A 201 -12.12 -19.83 -7.69
CA ASP A 201 -11.01 -19.62 -8.63
C ASP A 201 -9.76 -19.08 -7.91
N LEU A 202 -9.93 -18.49 -6.70
CA LEU A 202 -8.85 -17.95 -5.91
C LEU A 202 -8.25 -18.96 -4.92
N TRP A 203 -9.10 -19.81 -4.32
CA TRP A 203 -8.69 -20.73 -3.25
C TRP A 203 -9.15 -22.16 -3.54
N GLN A 204 -8.30 -23.11 -3.20
CA GLN A 204 -8.59 -24.55 -3.37
C GLN A 204 -9.76 -25.03 -2.48
N HIS A 205 -9.92 -24.45 -1.29
CA HIS A 205 -10.92 -24.84 -0.30
C HIS A 205 -11.61 -23.59 0.30
N PRO A 206 -12.37 -22.82 -0.51
CA PRO A 206 -13.14 -21.69 0.01
C PRO A 206 -14.32 -22.15 0.86
N GLU A 207 -14.77 -21.35 1.82
CA GLU A 207 -15.99 -21.64 2.58
C GLU A 207 -17.22 -21.73 1.66
N ASN A 208 -17.33 -20.78 0.72
CA ASN A 208 -18.34 -20.79 -0.32
C ASN A 208 -17.70 -20.49 -1.69
N PRO A 209 -17.61 -21.46 -2.60
CA PRO A 209 -16.94 -21.26 -3.89
C PRO A 209 -17.64 -20.26 -4.83
N THR A 210 -18.89 -19.91 -4.55
CA THR A 210 -19.67 -18.95 -5.36
C THR A 210 -19.56 -17.50 -4.86
N ASP A 211 -18.93 -17.26 -3.72
CA ASP A 211 -18.67 -15.89 -3.24
C ASP A 211 -17.78 -15.16 -4.23
N GLU A 212 -18.02 -13.85 -4.37
CA GLU A 212 -17.18 -12.99 -5.22
C GLU A 212 -16.30 -12.10 -4.35
N VAL A 213 -15.02 -12.05 -4.72
CA VAL A 213 -14.03 -11.13 -4.16
C VAL A 213 -13.73 -10.06 -5.20
N MET A 214 -13.89 -8.81 -4.83
CA MET A 214 -13.65 -7.68 -5.73
C MET A 214 -12.32 -7.03 -5.41
N LEU A 215 -11.50 -6.79 -6.44
CA LEU A 215 -10.21 -6.11 -6.32
C LEU A 215 -10.14 -4.97 -7.34
N ASP A 216 -9.58 -3.85 -6.89
CA ASP A 216 -9.23 -2.76 -7.78
C ASP A 216 -7.81 -2.98 -8.32
N LEU A 217 -7.72 -3.21 -9.64
CA LEU A 217 -6.52 -3.63 -10.34
C LEU A 217 -6.21 -2.71 -11.51
N TRP A 218 -4.95 -2.34 -11.66
CA TRP A 218 -4.48 -1.52 -12.78
C TRP A 218 -4.42 -2.31 -14.08
N GLN A 219 -4.55 -1.60 -15.20
CA GLN A 219 -4.57 -2.18 -16.53
C GLN A 219 -3.40 -3.11 -16.82
N SER A 220 -2.20 -2.75 -16.38
CA SER A 220 -0.98 -3.55 -16.53
C SER A 220 -0.98 -4.87 -15.76
N TYR A 221 -1.89 -5.05 -14.80
CA TYR A 221 -2.06 -6.34 -14.11
C TYR A 221 -2.97 -7.32 -14.86
N LEU A 222 -3.60 -6.88 -15.95
CA LEU A 222 -4.64 -7.61 -16.66
C LEU A 222 -4.22 -7.96 -18.08
N GLU A 223 -4.59 -9.15 -18.51
CA GLU A 223 -4.43 -9.65 -19.88
C GLU A 223 -5.73 -10.35 -20.35
N THR A 224 -5.87 -10.54 -21.65
CA THR A 224 -6.94 -11.37 -22.21
C THR A 224 -6.76 -12.82 -21.77
N PRO A 225 -7.84 -13.57 -21.48
CA PRO A 225 -7.78 -14.97 -21.03
C PRO A 225 -7.03 -15.91 -21.97
#